data_3837987bbfceb2a58cf5f9d834c8c699
#
_entry.id   3837987bbfceb2a58cf5f9d834c8c699
#
_cell.length_a   1.000
_cell.length_b   1.000
_cell.length_c   1.000
_cell.angle_alpha   90.00
_cell.angle_beta   90.00
_cell.angle_gamma   90.00
#
_symmetry.space_group_name_H-M   'P 1'
#
loop_
_entity.id
_entity.type
_entity.pdbx_description
1 polymer ?
#
loop_
_entity_poly.entity_id
_entity_poly.type
_entity_poly.pdbx_seq_one_letter_code
_entity_poly.pdbx_strand_id
1 'polypeptide(L)'
;MRLGVLDVGSNTIHLQVFDAHPGSRPNPSVSHKVELRLTEYLDDQNNIDAEGIKALREAISGAVTKANIAGTEELLPFATSALRESKNGSEIIREINKEFEIDLQVLSGEDEARLTFLAARRWFGWSSGRLIVIDIGGGSLEIASGVDEAPEAATSLPLGAARLTKQFLNGDPYTEKSILRLREHIESQLESVLQAKAHHETRDRAIATSKTLRTLARLCGDWFDGDGRTIKLDSIRKISPKLAEMTLEERSKLPGVSPNRARQIVAGAFVAESVMRNLDIDKLEMCPWALREGVILKFIDWQLR
;
A
#
# COMPACT_ATOMS: atom_id res chain seq x y z
N MET A 1 8.20 -7.04 25.44
CA MET A 1 8.17 -8.02 24.35
C MET A 1 8.72 -7.37 23.10
N ARG A 2 9.69 -8.00 22.45
CA ARG A 2 10.25 -7.51 21.19
C ARG A 2 9.58 -8.20 20.01
N LEU A 3 8.79 -7.44 19.25
CA LEU A 3 7.93 -7.93 18.21
C LEU A 3 8.49 -7.55 16.83
N GLY A 4 8.67 -8.53 15.93
CA GLY A 4 9.03 -8.30 14.54
C GLY A 4 7.79 -8.36 13.64
N VAL A 5 7.67 -7.44 12.70
CA VAL A 5 6.67 -7.49 11.62
C VAL A 5 7.39 -7.55 10.30
N LEU A 6 7.15 -8.63 9.54
CA LEU A 6 7.73 -8.86 8.22
C LEU A 6 6.64 -8.74 7.16
N ASP A 7 6.64 -7.62 6.46
CA ASP A 7 5.72 -7.29 5.38
C ASP A 7 6.33 -7.69 4.02
N VAL A 8 5.78 -8.72 3.39
CA VAL A 8 6.14 -9.19 2.06
C VAL A 8 5.18 -8.59 1.03
N GLY A 9 5.47 -7.36 0.64
CA GLY A 9 4.66 -6.59 -0.30
C GLY A 9 5.05 -6.79 -1.77
N SER A 10 4.25 -6.26 -2.68
CA SER A 10 4.48 -6.35 -4.14
C SER A 10 5.76 -5.68 -4.61
N ASN A 11 6.20 -4.61 -3.95
CA ASN A 11 7.38 -3.83 -4.33
C ASN A 11 8.57 -4.04 -3.39
N THR A 12 8.30 -4.39 -2.13
CA THR A 12 9.33 -4.39 -1.07
C THR A 12 9.04 -5.44 -0.03
N ILE A 13 10.09 -6.04 0.51
CA ILE A 13 10.07 -6.75 1.77
C ILE A 13 10.55 -5.80 2.85
N HIS A 14 9.81 -5.71 3.96
CA HIS A 14 10.13 -4.78 5.01
C HIS A 14 9.95 -5.41 6.39
N LEU A 15 11.05 -5.67 7.08
CA LEU A 15 11.07 -6.02 8.49
C LEU A 15 11.13 -4.74 9.33
N GLN A 16 10.27 -4.67 10.33
CA GLN A 16 10.36 -3.69 11.42
C GLN A 16 10.29 -4.41 12.76
N VAL A 17 11.12 -4.01 13.71
CA VAL A 17 11.12 -4.56 15.07
C VAL A 17 10.70 -3.48 16.05
N PHE A 18 9.83 -3.82 16.99
CA PHE A 18 9.21 -2.91 17.95
C PHE A 18 9.39 -3.44 19.37
N ASP A 19 9.58 -2.54 20.32
CA ASP A 19 9.43 -2.86 21.73
C ASP A 19 7.96 -2.66 22.11
N ALA A 20 7.19 -3.74 22.07
CA ALA A 20 5.73 -3.75 22.23
C ALA A 20 5.35 -3.97 23.70
N HIS A 21 4.50 -3.08 24.21
CA HIS A 21 3.84 -3.21 25.50
C HIS A 21 2.47 -2.51 25.45
N PRO A 22 1.53 -2.81 26.36
CA PRO A 22 0.23 -2.16 26.41
C PRO A 22 0.35 -0.64 26.41
N GLY A 23 -0.36 0.03 25.48
CA GLY A 23 -0.33 1.48 25.34
C GLY A 23 0.91 2.05 24.62
N SER A 24 1.87 1.22 24.20
CA SER A 24 3.01 1.69 23.41
C SER A 24 2.57 2.12 22.00
N ARG A 25 3.24 3.16 21.48
CA ARG A 25 3.12 3.51 20.07
C ARG A 25 3.97 2.56 19.24
N PRO A 26 3.50 2.13 18.06
CA PRO A 26 4.27 1.24 17.18
C PRO A 26 5.39 2.00 16.45
N ASN A 27 6.40 2.45 17.23
CA ASN A 27 7.61 3.06 16.69
C ASN A 27 8.69 1.99 16.54
N PRO A 28 9.21 1.72 15.33
CA PRO A 28 10.20 0.68 15.12
C PRO A 28 11.57 1.08 15.70
N SER A 29 12.18 0.16 16.45
CA SER A 29 13.57 0.26 16.93
C SER A 29 14.57 -0.22 15.86
N VAL A 30 14.15 -1.16 14.99
CA VAL A 30 14.93 -1.65 13.86
C VAL A 30 14.05 -1.63 12.61
N SER A 31 14.64 -1.26 11.48
CA SER A 31 13.99 -1.28 10.17
C SER A 31 14.96 -1.83 9.11
N HIS A 32 14.56 -2.89 8.42
CA HIS A 32 15.32 -3.49 7.32
C HIS A 32 14.41 -3.64 6.11
N LYS A 33 14.77 -3.01 5.01
CA LYS A 33 13.96 -2.95 3.79
C LYS A 33 14.76 -3.43 2.59
N VAL A 34 14.16 -4.32 1.81
CA VAL A 34 14.68 -4.81 0.52
C VAL A 34 13.67 -4.47 -0.57
N GLU A 35 14.15 -3.88 -1.67
CA GLU A 35 13.34 -3.68 -2.87
C GLU A 35 13.35 -4.95 -3.71
N LEU A 36 12.17 -5.52 -3.96
CA LEU A 36 12.05 -6.81 -4.63
C LEU A 36 11.27 -6.73 -5.95
N ARG A 37 10.20 -5.92 -6.01
CA ARG A 37 9.34 -5.74 -7.19
C ARG A 37 8.78 -7.04 -7.76
N LEU A 38 8.18 -7.88 -6.91
CA LEU A 38 7.64 -9.17 -7.30
C LEU A 38 6.75 -9.16 -8.54
N THR A 39 6.03 -8.05 -8.78
CA THR A 39 5.21 -7.90 -9.98
C THR A 39 6.00 -7.88 -11.29
N GLU A 40 7.30 -7.55 -11.27
CA GLU A 40 8.15 -7.58 -12.46
C GLU A 40 8.54 -9.03 -12.85
N TYR A 41 8.54 -9.96 -11.89
CA TYR A 41 8.84 -11.38 -12.05
C TYR A 41 7.63 -12.27 -12.37
N LEU A 42 6.45 -11.66 -12.61
CA LEU A 42 5.27 -12.42 -13.04
C LEU A 42 5.37 -12.73 -14.54
N ASP A 43 5.24 -14.02 -14.88
CA ASP A 43 5.12 -14.48 -16.25
C ASP A 43 3.72 -14.23 -16.85
N ASP A 44 3.52 -14.58 -18.13
CA ASP A 44 2.25 -14.40 -18.83
C ASP A 44 1.12 -15.26 -18.25
N GLN A 45 1.46 -16.29 -17.46
CA GLN A 45 0.50 -17.15 -16.77
C GLN A 45 0.22 -16.68 -15.33
N ASN A 46 0.82 -15.57 -14.90
CA ASN A 46 0.75 -15.03 -13.56
C ASN A 46 1.44 -15.92 -12.49
N ASN A 47 2.49 -16.65 -12.84
CA ASN A 47 3.39 -17.27 -11.88
C ASN A 47 4.58 -16.37 -11.60
N ILE A 48 5.09 -16.39 -10.40
CA ILE A 48 6.39 -15.81 -10.07
C ILE A 48 7.46 -16.75 -10.64
N ASP A 49 8.35 -16.21 -11.46
CA ASP A 49 9.42 -16.99 -12.11
C ASP A 49 10.53 -17.41 -11.13
N ALA A 50 11.46 -18.24 -11.61
CA ALA A 50 12.53 -18.79 -10.77
C ALA A 50 13.47 -17.71 -10.20
N GLU A 51 13.70 -16.59 -10.93
CA GLU A 51 14.52 -15.47 -10.45
C GLU A 51 13.80 -14.71 -9.35
N GLY A 52 12.52 -14.47 -9.50
CA GLY A 52 11.66 -13.83 -8.48
C GLY A 52 11.57 -14.69 -7.20
N ILE A 53 11.42 -16.01 -7.32
CA ILE A 53 11.43 -16.92 -6.17
C ILE A 53 12.78 -16.89 -5.45
N LYS A 54 13.89 -16.91 -6.19
CA LYS A 54 15.22 -16.81 -5.62
C LYS A 54 15.42 -15.49 -4.87
N ALA A 55 15.09 -14.37 -5.51
CA ALA A 55 15.21 -13.03 -4.91
C ALA A 55 14.33 -12.89 -3.66
N LEU A 56 13.12 -13.46 -3.68
CA LEU A 56 12.20 -13.51 -2.53
C LEU A 56 12.82 -14.26 -1.35
N ARG A 57 13.39 -15.47 -1.59
CA ARG A 57 14.05 -16.28 -0.56
C ARG A 57 15.25 -15.55 0.06
N GLU A 58 16.11 -14.95 -0.76
CA GLU A 58 17.26 -14.19 -0.29
C GLU A 58 16.83 -13.01 0.60
N ALA A 59 15.79 -12.29 0.18
CA ALA A 59 15.28 -11.15 0.94
C ALA A 59 14.63 -11.57 2.27
N ILE A 60 13.87 -12.69 2.31
CA ILE A 60 13.28 -13.23 3.54
C ILE A 60 14.38 -13.75 4.47
N SER A 61 15.37 -14.50 3.95
CA SER A 61 16.52 -14.97 4.73
C SER A 61 17.23 -13.82 5.43
N GLY A 62 17.51 -12.75 4.68
CA GLY A 62 18.13 -11.55 5.24
C GLY A 62 17.27 -10.87 6.33
N ALA A 63 15.94 -10.84 6.14
CA ALA A 63 15.01 -10.27 7.11
C ALA A 63 14.93 -11.12 8.38
N VAL A 64 14.80 -12.45 8.28
CA VAL A 64 14.77 -13.39 9.42
C VAL A 64 16.07 -13.30 10.21
N THR A 65 17.22 -13.29 9.53
CA THR A 65 18.53 -13.11 10.18
C THR A 65 18.58 -11.80 10.98
N LYS A 66 18.09 -10.70 10.40
CA LYS A 66 18.03 -9.39 11.09
C LYS A 66 17.07 -9.38 12.27
N ALA A 67 15.93 -10.07 12.18
CA ALA A 67 14.99 -10.23 13.27
C ALA A 67 15.66 -10.96 14.46
N ASN A 68 16.36 -12.07 14.18
CA ASN A 68 17.08 -12.85 15.20
C ASN A 68 18.19 -12.02 15.87
N ILE A 69 19.01 -11.30 15.08
CA ILE A 69 20.06 -10.41 15.63
C ILE A 69 19.44 -9.31 16.50
N ALA A 70 18.27 -8.80 16.13
CA ALA A 70 17.55 -7.81 16.93
C ALA A 70 16.94 -8.37 18.22
N GLY A 71 17.01 -9.69 18.46
CA GLY A 71 16.40 -10.35 19.62
C GLY A 71 14.88 -10.34 19.58
N THR A 72 14.30 -10.50 18.40
CA THR A 72 12.84 -10.60 18.23
C THR A 72 12.32 -11.86 18.93
N GLU A 73 11.36 -11.69 19.82
CA GLU A 73 10.71 -12.77 20.58
C GLU A 73 9.56 -13.39 19.79
N GLU A 74 8.85 -12.58 19.02
CA GLU A 74 7.74 -12.99 18.16
C GLU A 74 7.86 -12.34 16.79
N LEU A 75 7.74 -13.10 15.71
CA LEU A 75 7.75 -12.60 14.33
C LEU A 75 6.37 -12.77 13.71
N LEU A 76 5.80 -11.69 13.20
CA LEU A 76 4.52 -11.63 12.47
C LEU A 76 4.81 -11.45 10.98
N PRO A 77 5.06 -12.53 10.22
CA PRO A 77 5.27 -12.42 8.79
C PRO A 77 3.93 -12.48 8.06
N PHE A 78 3.72 -11.56 7.12
CA PHE A 78 2.57 -11.61 6.24
C PHE A 78 2.93 -11.22 4.81
N ALA A 79 2.16 -11.76 3.86
CA ALA A 79 2.26 -11.46 2.44
C ALA A 79 0.96 -10.80 1.95
N THR A 80 1.09 -9.98 0.92
CA THR A 80 -0.02 -9.23 0.33
C THR A 80 -0.21 -9.59 -1.16
N SER A 81 -0.77 -8.70 -1.94
CA SER A 81 -1.34 -8.92 -3.26
C SER A 81 -0.45 -9.70 -4.25
N ALA A 82 0.87 -9.52 -4.28
CA ALA A 82 1.70 -10.19 -5.27
C ALA A 82 1.75 -11.72 -5.08
N LEU A 83 1.94 -12.20 -3.84
CA LEU A 83 1.89 -13.62 -3.52
C LEU A 83 0.46 -14.17 -3.48
N ARG A 84 -0.48 -13.40 -2.96
CA ARG A 84 -1.91 -13.77 -2.92
C ARG A 84 -2.48 -14.10 -4.30
N GLU A 85 -2.08 -13.35 -5.31
CA GLU A 85 -2.68 -13.42 -6.63
C GLU A 85 -1.87 -14.21 -7.64
N SER A 86 -0.61 -14.56 -7.33
CA SER A 86 0.17 -15.44 -8.19
C SER A 86 -0.33 -16.89 -8.11
N LYS A 87 -0.34 -17.59 -9.25
CA LYS A 87 -0.83 -18.98 -9.31
C LYS A 87 -0.01 -19.95 -8.49
N ASN A 88 1.31 -19.74 -8.43
CA ASN A 88 2.24 -20.56 -7.65
C ASN A 88 2.50 -19.99 -6.23
N GLY A 89 1.79 -18.93 -5.82
CA GLY A 89 2.02 -18.25 -4.54
C GLY A 89 1.87 -19.17 -3.33
N SER A 90 0.82 -19.98 -3.29
CA SER A 90 0.60 -20.92 -2.18
C SER A 90 1.70 -21.96 -2.04
N GLU A 91 2.29 -22.43 -3.15
CA GLU A 91 3.42 -23.36 -3.14
C GLU A 91 4.69 -22.68 -2.62
N ILE A 92 4.98 -21.48 -3.12
CA ILE A 92 6.12 -20.66 -2.68
C ILE A 92 6.04 -20.40 -1.17
N ILE A 93 4.87 -20.02 -0.65
CA ILE A 93 4.66 -19.76 0.78
C ILE A 93 4.91 -21.02 1.62
N ARG A 94 4.39 -22.16 1.19
CA ARG A 94 4.61 -23.43 1.88
C ARG A 94 6.10 -23.79 1.97
N GLU A 95 6.86 -23.59 0.89
CA GLU A 95 8.31 -23.83 0.86
C GLU A 95 9.06 -22.84 1.77
N ILE A 96 8.73 -21.55 1.73
CA ILE A 96 9.30 -20.50 2.58
C ILE A 96 9.05 -20.82 4.06
N ASN A 97 7.82 -21.18 4.42
CA ASN A 97 7.47 -21.52 5.80
C ASN A 97 8.29 -22.69 6.32
N LYS A 98 8.48 -23.73 5.48
CA LYS A 98 9.31 -24.88 5.83
C LYS A 98 10.79 -24.54 5.92
N GLU A 99 11.32 -23.73 5.00
CA GLU A 99 12.74 -23.41 4.92
C GLU A 99 13.22 -22.50 6.05
N PHE A 100 12.41 -21.49 6.39
CA PHE A 100 12.77 -20.47 7.39
C PHE A 100 12.11 -20.67 8.75
N GLU A 101 11.31 -21.73 8.91
CA GLU A 101 10.56 -22.03 10.14
C GLU A 101 9.70 -20.83 10.62
N ILE A 102 9.05 -20.16 9.67
CA ILE A 102 8.13 -19.04 9.91
C ILE A 102 6.71 -19.40 9.51
N ASP A 103 5.72 -18.63 9.97
CA ASP A 103 4.31 -18.78 9.59
C ASP A 103 3.86 -17.59 8.75
N LEU A 104 4.39 -17.52 7.51
CA LEU A 104 4.03 -16.45 6.56
C LEU A 104 2.55 -16.57 6.16
N GLN A 105 1.72 -15.67 6.69
CA GLN A 105 0.29 -15.62 6.44
C GLN A 105 -0.01 -14.75 5.20
N VAL A 106 -1.00 -15.13 4.40
CA VAL A 106 -1.49 -14.28 3.31
C VAL A 106 -2.70 -13.50 3.80
N LEU A 107 -2.58 -12.18 3.83
CA LEU A 107 -3.70 -11.32 4.13
C LEU A 107 -4.66 -11.24 2.95
N SER A 108 -5.96 -11.34 3.22
CA SER A 108 -6.96 -10.96 2.23
C SER A 108 -6.92 -9.45 1.99
N GLY A 109 -7.39 -8.99 0.84
CA GLY A 109 -7.44 -7.55 0.57
C GLY A 109 -8.35 -6.79 1.55
N GLU A 110 -9.43 -7.43 2.02
CA GLU A 110 -10.29 -6.87 3.06
C GLU A 110 -9.57 -6.77 4.42
N ASP A 111 -8.75 -7.77 4.79
CA ASP A 111 -7.96 -7.70 6.02
C ASP A 111 -6.91 -6.60 5.94
N GLU A 112 -6.25 -6.42 4.78
CA GLU A 112 -5.35 -5.28 4.54
C GLU A 112 -6.07 -3.94 4.77
N ALA A 113 -7.28 -3.79 4.19
CA ALA A 113 -8.11 -2.60 4.37
C ALA A 113 -8.51 -2.38 5.83
N ARG A 114 -8.97 -3.44 6.54
CA ARG A 114 -9.37 -3.39 7.96
C ARG A 114 -8.22 -3.02 8.89
N LEU A 115 -7.05 -3.62 8.70
CA LEU A 115 -5.87 -3.35 9.52
C LEU A 115 -5.32 -1.95 9.27
N THR A 116 -5.31 -1.50 8.02
CA THR A 116 -4.90 -0.13 7.66
C THR A 116 -5.87 0.90 8.25
N PHE A 117 -7.18 0.61 8.24
CA PHE A 117 -8.19 1.44 8.87
C PHE A 117 -7.98 1.53 10.39
N LEU A 118 -7.74 0.40 11.07
CA LEU A 118 -7.43 0.37 12.51
C LEU A 118 -6.24 1.27 12.85
N ALA A 119 -5.16 1.19 12.06
CA ALA A 119 -3.99 2.03 12.25
C ALA A 119 -4.33 3.53 12.13
N ALA A 120 -5.06 3.91 11.09
CA ALA A 120 -5.49 5.29 10.87
C ALA A 120 -6.44 5.76 11.98
N ARG A 121 -7.41 4.91 12.39
CA ARG A 121 -8.35 5.22 13.47
C ARG A 121 -7.62 5.51 14.78
N ARG A 122 -6.64 4.70 15.16
CA ARG A 122 -5.87 4.91 16.39
C ARG A 122 -4.90 6.09 16.30
N TRP A 123 -4.41 6.41 15.10
CA TRP A 123 -3.61 7.61 14.90
C TRP A 123 -4.41 8.89 15.11
N PHE A 124 -5.60 8.99 14.51
CA PHE A 124 -6.43 10.19 14.58
C PHE A 124 -7.34 10.25 15.82
N GLY A 125 -7.61 9.12 16.45
CA GLY A 125 -8.49 9.00 17.63
C GLY A 125 -9.98 9.08 17.29
N TRP A 126 -10.82 8.76 18.28
CA TRP A 126 -12.28 8.74 18.09
C TRP A 126 -12.89 10.11 17.82
N SER A 127 -12.31 11.18 18.34
CA SER A 127 -12.75 12.55 18.10
C SER A 127 -12.71 12.98 16.63
N SER A 128 -12.07 12.20 15.76
CA SER A 128 -12.01 12.47 14.32
C SER A 128 -13.27 12.07 13.56
N GLY A 129 -14.29 11.53 14.23
CA GLY A 129 -15.58 11.18 13.64
C GLY A 129 -15.48 10.03 12.63
N ARG A 130 -16.33 10.03 11.61
CA ARG A 130 -16.34 9.04 10.53
C ARG A 130 -15.14 9.23 9.61
N LEU A 131 -14.35 8.17 9.46
CA LEU A 131 -13.21 8.14 8.54
C LEU A 131 -13.54 7.38 7.25
N ILE A 132 -12.92 7.81 6.15
CA ILE A 132 -12.61 6.95 5.02
C ILE A 132 -11.09 6.90 4.86
N VAL A 133 -10.53 5.70 4.71
CA VAL A 133 -9.09 5.46 4.56
C VAL A 133 -8.82 4.87 3.19
N ILE A 134 -7.86 5.43 2.47
CA ILE A 134 -7.46 5.02 1.13
C ILE A 134 -5.97 4.66 1.16
N ASP A 135 -5.65 3.45 0.69
CA ASP A 135 -4.29 2.99 0.47
C ASP A 135 -4.09 2.55 -0.98
N ILE A 136 -3.13 3.15 -1.70
CA ILE A 136 -2.75 2.74 -3.05
C ILE A 136 -1.40 2.05 -2.97
N GLY A 137 -1.44 0.74 -2.91
CA GLY A 137 -0.27 -0.13 -2.90
C GLY A 137 0.38 -0.33 -4.27
N GLY A 138 1.28 -1.32 -4.36
CA GLY A 138 1.87 -1.75 -5.63
C GLY A 138 0.91 -2.59 -6.47
N GLY A 139 0.18 -3.52 -5.85
CA GLY A 139 -0.72 -4.47 -6.51
C GLY A 139 -2.20 -4.16 -6.37
N SER A 140 -2.61 -3.47 -5.31
CA SER A 140 -4.02 -3.23 -4.98
C SER A 140 -4.27 -1.81 -4.47
N LEU A 141 -5.55 -1.47 -4.42
CA LEU A 141 -6.13 -0.29 -3.78
C LEU A 141 -7.07 -0.79 -2.68
N GLU A 142 -6.85 -0.35 -1.45
CA GLU A 142 -7.71 -0.61 -0.31
C GLU A 142 -8.51 0.64 0.05
N ILE A 143 -9.81 0.44 0.34
CA ILE A 143 -10.72 1.48 0.82
C ILE A 143 -11.48 0.93 2.01
N ALA A 144 -11.45 1.63 3.14
CA ALA A 144 -12.23 1.27 4.32
C ALA A 144 -12.87 2.50 4.95
N SER A 145 -14.10 2.37 5.44
CA SER A 145 -14.86 3.46 6.05
C SER A 145 -15.63 3.01 7.28
N GLY A 146 -15.76 3.90 8.26
CA GLY A 146 -16.47 3.63 9.50
C GLY A 146 -16.19 4.65 10.60
N VAL A 147 -16.83 4.44 11.74
CA VAL A 147 -16.74 5.30 12.93
C VAL A 147 -15.86 4.66 14.00
N ASP A 148 -15.96 3.35 14.20
CA ASP A 148 -15.26 2.60 15.24
C ASP A 148 -13.89 2.07 14.77
N GLU A 149 -13.24 1.22 15.53
CA GLU A 149 -11.98 0.55 15.16
C GLU A 149 -12.15 -0.50 14.05
N ALA A 150 -13.29 -1.16 14.03
CA ALA A 150 -13.69 -2.02 12.93
C ALA A 150 -14.43 -1.17 11.87
N PRO A 151 -13.99 -1.14 10.62
CA PRO A 151 -14.69 -0.40 9.58
C PRO A 151 -16.02 -1.09 9.24
N GLU A 152 -17.02 -0.30 8.88
CA GLU A 152 -18.34 -0.76 8.41
C GLU A 152 -18.26 -1.32 6.99
N ALA A 153 -17.37 -0.78 6.17
CA ALA A 153 -17.03 -1.31 4.86
C ALA A 153 -15.52 -1.37 4.66
N ALA A 154 -15.07 -2.45 4.03
CA ALA A 154 -13.68 -2.67 3.63
C ALA A 154 -13.67 -3.33 2.26
N THR A 155 -12.95 -2.73 1.31
CA THR A 155 -12.89 -3.19 -0.09
C THR A 155 -11.45 -3.14 -0.56
N SER A 156 -11.04 -4.14 -1.33
CA SER A 156 -9.76 -4.17 -2.05
C SER A 156 -10.01 -4.39 -3.53
N LEU A 157 -9.35 -3.60 -4.37
CA LEU A 157 -9.42 -3.66 -5.82
C LEU A 157 -8.04 -3.87 -6.44
N PRO A 158 -7.92 -4.53 -7.61
CA PRO A 158 -6.64 -4.74 -8.30
C PRO A 158 -6.14 -3.45 -9.00
N LEU A 159 -6.19 -2.32 -8.29
CA LEU A 159 -5.84 -0.98 -8.79
C LEU A 159 -4.52 -0.46 -8.20
N GLY A 160 -3.56 -1.34 -7.92
CA GLY A 160 -2.24 -0.96 -7.45
C GLY A 160 -1.39 -0.31 -8.55
N ALA A 161 -0.57 0.67 -8.13
CA ALA A 161 0.20 1.52 -9.04
C ALA A 161 1.21 0.73 -9.92
N ALA A 162 1.90 -0.28 -9.38
CA ALA A 162 2.84 -1.10 -10.15
C ALA A 162 2.12 -2.01 -11.15
N ARG A 163 1.05 -2.66 -10.70
CA ARG A 163 0.19 -3.51 -11.54
C ARG A 163 -0.31 -2.76 -12.76
N LEU A 164 -0.96 -1.63 -12.53
CA LEU A 164 -1.55 -0.84 -13.60
C LEU A 164 -0.51 -0.29 -14.57
N THR A 165 0.66 0.11 -14.05
CA THR A 165 1.78 0.53 -14.90
C THR A 165 2.20 -0.60 -15.83
N LYS A 166 2.40 -1.82 -15.32
CA LYS A 166 2.79 -2.99 -16.14
C LYS A 166 1.73 -3.35 -17.18
N GLN A 167 0.44 -3.29 -16.80
CA GLN A 167 -0.66 -3.74 -17.66
C GLN A 167 -1.04 -2.74 -18.75
N PHE A 168 -0.98 -1.44 -18.48
CA PHE A 168 -1.57 -0.43 -19.34
C PHE A 168 -0.59 0.58 -19.93
N LEU A 169 0.49 0.95 -19.20
CA LEU A 169 1.33 2.08 -19.59
C LEU A 169 2.49 1.68 -20.49
N ASN A 170 2.54 2.28 -21.68
CA ASN A 170 3.54 2.04 -22.70
C ASN A 170 4.15 3.36 -23.19
N GLY A 171 5.44 3.33 -23.55
CA GLY A 171 6.20 4.49 -24.04
C GLY A 171 6.88 5.27 -22.93
N ASP A 172 7.69 6.25 -23.32
CA ASP A 172 8.37 7.19 -22.42
C ASP A 172 8.63 8.53 -23.14
N PRO A 173 7.79 9.56 -22.93
CA PRO A 173 6.57 9.57 -22.09
C PRO A 173 5.52 8.54 -22.48
N TYR A 174 4.56 8.29 -21.58
CA TYR A 174 3.48 7.34 -21.85
C TYR A 174 2.56 7.84 -22.97
N THR A 175 2.11 6.93 -23.84
CA THR A 175 1.25 7.29 -24.97
C THR A 175 -0.16 7.66 -24.51
N GLU A 176 -0.81 8.62 -25.20
CA GLU A 176 -2.20 9.03 -24.90
C GLU A 176 -3.16 7.83 -24.91
N LYS A 177 -2.99 6.90 -25.88
CA LYS A 177 -3.79 5.68 -25.97
C LYS A 177 -3.64 4.80 -24.73
N SER A 178 -2.43 4.69 -24.18
CA SER A 178 -2.18 3.91 -22.96
C SER A 178 -2.83 4.55 -21.73
N ILE A 179 -2.77 5.87 -21.63
CA ILE A 179 -3.42 6.64 -20.57
C ILE A 179 -4.95 6.53 -20.64
N LEU A 180 -5.53 6.62 -21.83
CA LEU A 180 -6.98 6.46 -22.00
C LEU A 180 -7.45 5.09 -21.51
N ARG A 181 -6.80 4.01 -21.97
CA ARG A 181 -7.12 2.64 -21.54
C ARG A 181 -6.95 2.43 -20.02
N LEU A 182 -5.92 3.03 -19.43
CA LEU A 182 -5.73 3.02 -17.97
C LEU A 182 -6.92 3.66 -17.26
N ARG A 183 -7.34 4.85 -17.70
CA ARG A 183 -8.47 5.59 -17.08
C ARG A 183 -9.78 4.81 -17.22
N GLU A 184 -10.09 4.28 -18.40
CA GLU A 184 -11.29 3.46 -18.61
C GLU A 184 -11.32 2.24 -17.69
N HIS A 185 -10.19 1.55 -17.54
CA HIS A 185 -10.08 0.41 -16.64
C HIS A 185 -10.29 0.81 -15.18
N ILE A 186 -9.68 1.91 -14.71
CA ILE A 186 -9.86 2.40 -13.33
C ILE A 186 -11.34 2.70 -13.06
N GLU A 187 -12.02 3.42 -13.95
CA GLU A 187 -13.44 3.75 -13.79
C GLU A 187 -14.31 2.49 -13.71
N SER A 188 -14.11 1.54 -14.61
CA SER A 188 -14.85 0.26 -14.61
C SER A 188 -14.67 -0.53 -13.31
N GLN A 189 -13.45 -0.55 -12.75
CA GLN A 189 -13.19 -1.25 -11.49
C GLN A 189 -13.81 -0.54 -10.29
N LEU A 190 -13.86 0.79 -10.30
CA LEU A 190 -14.44 1.58 -9.20
C LEU A 190 -15.97 1.46 -9.11
N GLU A 191 -16.67 1.06 -10.17
CA GLU A 191 -18.13 0.86 -10.15
C GLU A 191 -18.57 -0.06 -9.01
N SER A 192 -17.78 -1.09 -8.67
CA SER A 192 -18.08 -1.99 -7.56
C SER A 192 -18.02 -1.31 -6.18
N VAL A 193 -17.12 -0.33 -6.01
CA VAL A 193 -17.00 0.47 -4.77
C VAL A 193 -18.18 1.40 -4.60
N LEU A 194 -18.69 1.95 -5.71
CA LEU A 194 -19.84 2.86 -5.71
C LEU A 194 -21.13 2.19 -5.21
N GLN A 195 -21.18 0.86 -5.21
CA GLN A 195 -22.31 0.11 -4.66
C GLN A 195 -22.28 -0.02 -3.13
N ALA A 196 -21.13 0.17 -2.50
CA ALA A 196 -20.98 0.08 -1.05
C ALA A 196 -21.40 1.40 -0.37
N LYS A 197 -22.66 1.49 0.08
CA LYS A 197 -23.24 2.71 0.69
C LYS A 197 -22.36 3.33 1.77
N ALA A 198 -21.72 2.52 2.61
CA ALA A 198 -20.88 3.00 3.71
C ALA A 198 -19.68 3.86 3.25
N HIS A 199 -19.20 3.70 2.01
CA HIS A 199 -18.15 4.55 1.47
C HIS A 199 -18.66 5.94 1.04
N HIS A 200 -19.98 6.09 0.82
CA HIS A 200 -20.62 7.34 0.42
C HIS A 200 -21.28 8.11 1.57
N GLU A 201 -21.30 7.54 2.78
CA GLU A 201 -21.81 8.27 3.92
C GLU A 201 -20.99 9.51 4.20
N THR A 202 -21.65 10.55 4.73
CA THR A 202 -20.98 11.81 5.11
C THR A 202 -19.83 11.50 6.05
N ARG A 203 -18.63 11.86 5.65
CA ARG A 203 -17.39 11.63 6.40
C ARG A 203 -16.88 12.92 7.01
N ASP A 204 -16.26 12.79 8.18
CA ASP A 204 -15.60 13.91 8.83
C ASP A 204 -14.17 14.09 8.27
N ARG A 205 -13.51 12.97 7.93
CA ARG A 205 -12.14 13.00 7.38
C ARG A 205 -11.92 11.91 6.34
N ALA A 206 -11.16 12.27 5.30
CA ALA A 206 -10.65 11.33 4.31
C ALA A 206 -9.12 11.24 4.46
N ILE A 207 -8.64 10.01 4.67
CA ILE A 207 -7.28 9.71 5.08
C ILE A 207 -6.57 8.93 3.97
N ALA A 208 -5.33 9.31 3.69
CA ALA A 208 -4.44 8.63 2.78
C ALA A 208 -3.30 7.96 3.55
N THR A 209 -3.00 6.72 3.19
CA THR A 209 -1.84 6.00 3.66
C THR A 209 -0.88 5.73 2.48
N SER A 210 -0.02 4.73 2.53
CA SER A 210 0.92 4.33 1.48
C SER A 210 2.00 5.34 1.08
N LYS A 211 3.02 4.80 0.45
CA LYS A 211 4.12 5.57 -0.11
C LYS A 211 3.73 6.30 -1.40
N THR A 212 2.80 5.74 -2.16
CA THR A 212 2.30 6.33 -3.40
C THR A 212 1.61 7.66 -3.10
N LEU A 213 0.62 7.65 -2.22
CA LEU A 213 -0.12 8.85 -1.82
C LEU A 213 0.78 9.85 -1.10
N ARG A 214 1.70 9.41 -0.26
CA ARG A 214 2.68 10.30 0.39
C ARG A 214 3.58 11.02 -0.62
N THR A 215 4.00 10.34 -1.69
CA THR A 215 4.77 10.99 -2.77
C THR A 215 3.91 12.00 -3.52
N LEU A 216 2.67 11.66 -3.85
CA LEU A 216 1.73 12.60 -4.49
C LEU A 216 1.44 13.81 -3.62
N ALA A 217 1.25 13.64 -2.31
CA ALA A 217 1.06 14.75 -1.38
C ALA A 217 2.25 15.72 -1.38
N ARG A 218 3.49 15.19 -1.42
CA ARG A 218 4.69 16.03 -1.52
C ARG A 218 4.74 16.81 -2.84
N LEU A 219 4.41 16.16 -3.96
CA LEU A 219 4.36 16.83 -5.27
C LEU A 219 3.25 17.89 -5.31
N CYS A 220 2.09 17.61 -4.72
CA CYS A 220 1.02 18.61 -4.57
C CYS A 220 1.49 19.80 -3.75
N GLY A 221 2.24 19.58 -2.66
CA GLY A 221 2.82 20.63 -1.85
C GLY A 221 3.84 21.46 -2.61
N ASP A 222 4.75 20.81 -3.31
CA ASP A 222 5.84 21.44 -4.06
C ASP A 222 5.33 22.29 -5.25
N TRP A 223 4.32 21.80 -5.98
CA TRP A 223 3.82 22.47 -7.19
C TRP A 223 2.70 23.48 -6.94
N PHE A 224 2.02 23.43 -5.80
CA PHE A 224 0.84 24.25 -5.49
C PHE A 224 0.87 24.86 -4.08
N ASP A 225 2.06 25.12 -3.53
CA ASP A 225 2.26 25.78 -2.22
C ASP A 225 1.45 25.13 -1.09
N GLY A 226 1.41 23.80 -1.06
CA GLY A 226 0.76 23.02 -0.01
C GLY A 226 1.74 22.59 1.10
N ASP A 227 1.19 21.89 2.10
CA ASP A 227 1.95 21.40 3.27
C ASP A 227 2.75 20.11 3.00
N GLY A 228 2.62 19.53 1.82
CA GLY A 228 3.20 18.23 1.45
C GLY A 228 2.63 17.03 2.21
N ARG A 229 1.55 17.23 2.98
CA ARG A 229 0.83 16.21 3.77
C ARG A 229 -0.62 16.06 3.37
N THR A 230 -1.06 16.85 2.40
CA THR A 230 -2.44 16.90 1.93
C THR A 230 -2.48 16.79 0.41
N ILE A 231 -3.46 16.02 -0.10
CA ILE A 231 -3.79 15.97 -1.53
C ILE A 231 -5.15 16.61 -1.70
N LYS A 232 -5.24 17.71 -2.47
CA LYS A 232 -6.50 18.30 -2.89
C LYS A 232 -6.91 17.75 -4.25
N LEU A 233 -8.20 17.52 -4.47
CA LEU A 233 -8.72 17.01 -5.75
C LEU A 233 -8.30 17.91 -6.93
N ASP A 234 -8.36 19.22 -6.78
CA ASP A 234 -7.92 20.17 -7.83
C ASP A 234 -6.43 20.06 -8.14
N SER A 235 -5.60 19.77 -7.12
CA SER A 235 -4.16 19.61 -7.32
C SER A 235 -3.86 18.29 -8.05
N ILE A 236 -4.48 17.18 -7.63
CA ILE A 236 -4.24 15.88 -8.27
C ILE A 236 -4.72 15.84 -9.72
N ARG A 237 -5.84 16.50 -10.04
CA ARG A 237 -6.34 16.66 -11.42
C ARG A 237 -5.33 17.35 -12.34
N LYS A 238 -4.52 18.25 -11.82
CA LYS A 238 -3.48 18.98 -12.58
C LYS A 238 -2.18 18.18 -12.65
N ILE A 239 -1.86 17.42 -11.60
CA ILE A 239 -0.63 16.63 -11.51
C ILE A 239 -0.69 15.38 -12.40
N SER A 240 -1.83 14.66 -12.42
CA SER A 240 -1.95 13.40 -13.13
C SER A 240 -1.57 13.50 -14.63
N PRO A 241 -2.13 14.41 -15.42
CA PRO A 241 -1.73 14.57 -16.82
C PRO A 241 -0.28 15.06 -16.97
N LYS A 242 0.15 16.02 -16.14
CA LYS A 242 1.52 16.54 -16.19
C LYS A 242 2.57 15.46 -15.93
N LEU A 243 2.34 14.55 -14.99
CA LEU A 243 3.21 13.40 -14.76
C LEU A 243 3.25 12.43 -15.95
N ALA A 244 2.13 12.28 -16.67
CA ALA A 244 2.05 11.40 -17.84
C ALA A 244 2.84 11.93 -19.04
N GLU A 245 2.94 13.25 -19.20
CA GLU A 245 3.71 13.93 -20.26
C GLU A 245 5.23 13.92 -20.02
N MET A 246 5.67 13.66 -18.78
CA MET A 246 7.07 13.59 -18.42
C MET A 246 7.69 12.24 -18.80
N THR A 247 8.98 12.24 -19.17
CA THR A 247 9.79 11.02 -19.29
C THR A 247 10.07 10.39 -17.94
N LEU A 248 10.48 9.13 -17.91
CA LEU A 248 10.91 8.43 -16.69
C LEU A 248 12.07 9.18 -16.01
N GLU A 249 13.00 9.71 -16.80
CA GLU A 249 14.13 10.46 -16.29
C GLU A 249 13.69 11.75 -15.59
N GLU A 250 12.78 12.51 -16.19
CA GLU A 250 12.23 13.73 -15.59
C GLU A 250 11.45 13.42 -14.30
N ARG A 251 10.60 12.38 -14.30
CA ARG A 251 9.88 11.94 -13.10
C ARG A 251 10.83 11.52 -11.97
N SER A 252 11.96 10.89 -12.32
CA SER A 252 12.95 10.44 -11.32
C SER A 252 13.67 11.58 -10.60
N LYS A 253 13.70 12.78 -11.20
CA LYS A 253 14.29 13.99 -10.63
C LYS A 253 13.34 14.80 -9.74
N LEU A 254 12.05 14.40 -9.70
CA LEU A 254 11.05 15.10 -8.88
C LEU A 254 11.31 14.90 -7.38
N PRO A 255 11.03 15.92 -6.54
CA PRO A 255 11.24 15.86 -5.10
C PRO A 255 10.49 14.69 -4.44
N GLY A 256 11.23 13.81 -3.75
CA GLY A 256 10.67 12.66 -3.03
C GLY A 256 10.21 11.49 -3.89
N VAL A 257 10.44 11.54 -5.20
CA VAL A 257 10.21 10.43 -6.13
C VAL A 257 11.45 9.57 -6.22
N SER A 258 11.40 8.34 -5.67
CA SER A 258 12.48 7.36 -5.87
C SER A 258 12.42 6.78 -7.30
N PRO A 259 13.55 6.25 -7.85
CA PRO A 259 13.56 5.66 -9.19
C PRO A 259 12.44 4.64 -9.45
N ASN A 260 12.14 3.81 -8.46
CA ASN A 260 11.04 2.84 -8.54
C ASN A 260 9.67 3.50 -8.60
N ARG A 261 9.49 4.63 -7.90
CA ARG A 261 8.23 5.39 -7.93
C ARG A 261 8.04 6.11 -9.25
N ALA A 262 9.10 6.60 -9.87
CA ALA A 262 9.03 7.33 -11.13
C ALA A 262 8.28 6.57 -12.22
N ARG A 263 8.37 5.22 -12.23
CA ARG A 263 7.61 4.37 -13.14
C ARG A 263 6.12 4.31 -12.80
N GLN A 264 5.79 4.20 -11.50
CA GLN A 264 4.45 3.85 -11.02
C GLN A 264 3.60 5.06 -10.64
N ILE A 265 4.22 6.22 -10.45
CA ILE A 265 3.54 7.40 -9.89
C ILE A 265 2.40 7.90 -10.77
N VAL A 266 2.50 7.72 -12.09
CA VAL A 266 1.46 8.13 -13.06
C VAL A 266 0.19 7.32 -12.83
N ALA A 267 0.29 5.98 -12.81
CA ALA A 267 -0.87 5.14 -12.53
C ALA A 267 -1.46 5.44 -11.14
N GLY A 268 -0.60 5.59 -10.11
CA GLY A 268 -1.04 5.97 -8.77
C GLY A 268 -1.76 7.32 -8.72
N ALA A 269 -1.34 8.30 -9.52
CA ALA A 269 -1.99 9.61 -9.60
C ALA A 269 -3.40 9.51 -10.23
N PHE A 270 -3.56 8.77 -11.32
CA PHE A 270 -4.88 8.55 -11.94
C PHE A 270 -5.82 7.75 -11.03
N VAL A 271 -5.32 6.74 -10.30
CA VAL A 271 -6.14 6.03 -9.29
C VAL A 271 -6.59 6.98 -8.19
N ALA A 272 -5.67 7.78 -7.63
CA ALA A 272 -6.01 8.75 -6.58
C ALA A 272 -7.04 9.78 -7.06
N GLU A 273 -6.87 10.33 -8.27
CA GLU A 273 -7.80 11.27 -8.88
C GLU A 273 -9.20 10.65 -9.04
N SER A 274 -9.26 9.43 -9.61
CA SER A 274 -10.54 8.75 -9.87
C SER A 274 -11.25 8.37 -8.57
N VAL A 275 -10.54 7.85 -7.57
CA VAL A 275 -11.11 7.52 -6.25
C VAL A 275 -11.67 8.78 -5.57
N MET A 276 -10.89 9.86 -5.53
CA MET A 276 -11.33 11.11 -4.92
C MET A 276 -12.57 11.69 -5.61
N ARG A 277 -12.60 11.65 -6.94
CA ARG A 277 -13.74 12.15 -7.72
C ARG A 277 -15.00 11.30 -7.53
N ASN A 278 -14.87 9.97 -7.59
CA ASN A 278 -16.02 9.06 -7.51
C ASN A 278 -16.60 8.95 -6.09
N LEU A 279 -15.81 9.25 -5.07
CA LEU A 279 -16.23 9.25 -3.67
C LEU A 279 -16.46 10.67 -3.10
N ASP A 280 -16.53 11.70 -3.92
CA ASP A 280 -16.71 13.09 -3.51
C ASP A 280 -15.73 13.54 -2.41
N ILE A 281 -14.45 13.24 -2.60
CA ILE A 281 -13.38 13.59 -1.66
C ILE A 281 -12.62 14.80 -2.18
N ASP A 282 -12.80 15.94 -1.54
CA ASP A 282 -12.09 17.18 -1.91
C ASP A 282 -10.63 17.16 -1.44
N LYS A 283 -10.36 16.46 -0.31
CA LYS A 283 -9.09 16.51 0.37
C LYS A 283 -8.77 15.15 1.04
N LEU A 284 -7.54 14.66 0.83
CA LEU A 284 -6.96 13.53 1.55
C LEU A 284 -5.86 14.00 2.51
N GLU A 285 -5.92 13.59 3.76
CA GLU A 285 -4.91 13.88 4.80
C GLU A 285 -3.99 12.67 4.99
N MET A 286 -2.67 12.89 5.03
CA MET A 286 -1.71 11.79 5.18
C MET A 286 -1.66 11.26 6.59
N CYS A 287 -1.86 9.95 6.75
CA CYS A 287 -1.55 9.21 7.96
C CYS A 287 -0.13 8.63 7.89
N PRO A 288 0.71 8.75 8.91
CA PRO A 288 2.03 8.11 8.94
C PRO A 288 1.94 6.60 9.23
N TRP A 289 0.87 6.12 9.86
CA TRP A 289 0.59 4.71 10.11
C TRP A 289 -0.20 4.08 8.97
N ALA A 290 0.04 2.78 8.73
CA ALA A 290 -0.61 1.99 7.69
C ALA A 290 -0.73 0.51 8.15
N LEU A 291 -0.75 -0.43 7.20
CA LEU A 291 -0.98 -1.86 7.44
C LEU A 291 -0.11 -2.45 8.57
N ARG A 292 1.20 -2.19 8.58
CA ARG A 292 2.13 -2.76 9.58
C ARG A 292 1.80 -2.34 11.00
N GLU A 293 1.51 -1.07 11.19
CA GLU A 293 1.07 -0.56 12.48
C GLU A 293 -0.27 -1.18 12.89
N GLY A 294 -1.18 -1.41 11.93
CA GLY A 294 -2.44 -2.13 12.16
C GLY A 294 -2.23 -3.58 12.60
N VAL A 295 -1.30 -4.31 12.00
CA VAL A 295 -0.95 -5.68 12.39
C VAL A 295 -0.44 -5.71 13.84
N ILE A 296 0.47 -4.79 14.20
CA ILE A 296 1.01 -4.70 15.56
C ILE A 296 -0.08 -4.39 16.57
N LEU A 297 -0.91 -3.39 16.31
CA LEU A 297 -1.99 -2.98 17.19
C LEU A 297 -2.98 -4.12 17.41
N LYS A 298 -3.34 -4.84 16.35
CA LYS A 298 -4.22 -6.02 16.44
C LYS A 298 -3.61 -7.14 17.26
N PHE A 299 -2.31 -7.39 17.11
CA PHE A 299 -1.60 -8.40 17.87
C PHE A 299 -1.53 -8.04 19.38
N ILE A 300 -1.18 -6.79 19.71
CA ILE A 300 -1.15 -6.31 21.10
C ILE A 300 -2.52 -6.46 21.76
N ASP A 301 -3.61 -6.11 21.06
CA ASP A 301 -4.97 -6.26 21.58
C ASP A 301 -5.36 -7.72 21.84
N TRP A 302 -4.85 -8.63 21.01
CA TRP A 302 -5.11 -10.07 21.19
C TRP A 302 -4.35 -10.64 22.40
N GLN A 303 -3.12 -10.19 22.63
CA GLN A 303 -2.31 -10.59 23.81
C GLN A 303 -2.89 -10.10 25.15
N LEU A 304 -3.73 -9.06 25.13
CA LEU A 304 -4.36 -8.47 26.33
C LEU A 304 -5.69 -9.14 26.71
N ARG A 305 -6.18 -10.09 25.91
CA ARG A 305 -7.41 -10.85 26.18
C ARG A 305 -7.11 -12.17 26.83
#